data_acc1baef16011123777b1bc09d616093
#
_entry.id   acc1baef16011123777b1bc09d616093
#
_cell.length_a   1.000
_cell.length_b   1.000
_cell.length_c   1.000
_cell.angle_alpha   90.00
_cell.angle_beta   90.00
_cell.angle_gamma   90.00
#
_symmetry.space_group_name_H-M   'P 1'
#
loop_
_entity.id
_entity.type
_entity.pdbx_description
1 polymer ?
#
loop_
_entity_poly.entity_id
_entity_poly.type
_entity_poly.pdbx_seq_one_letter_code
_entity_poly.pdbx_strand_id
1 'polypeptide(L)'
;MKKIVILGGGYGGVLTAKKLAKKFKNNKEVEIKLIDRNPYHTLLTELHEVAANRAPEDSIKIDLKKIFAGLKVDVVLDEISNIDFKGKKLQSEKATYAYDYLVIGTGSKPTFFGIPGAEENTLSFWSYDDAVALKRQTRDMFTLAAKEKNAAVRRSMLTFVVVGAGFTGVELIGEMAEYREDLCKEFYIDPSEVRLIVADMAPKILPILPDKLIQKAESYLRKMNVEIVTNAKITEVGKGSVALGEKNVVDTHTVVWTAGVEGSEIVGTLDVQQQGRKRIVTNEHLESVDHKNVYVVGDNIFFIPEGETRPVPQMVENAEQAAPVIAANITADINGTPKKAYKPGFHGTMVSIGSRYGVANVGLPGKFFMLTGFMAMLSKHFINMFYLSQVVGFNKVWTYMMHEFFHVENRKSFVGGYFSKRSPNFWLVPLRMLLGGMWVYEGVDKLKKIWEDPDKIFLIPAAPNATDAASAASQAVDAVKETVDAQSAASAVTTAKEAVEALPVPGFIYDTTNWFMDLMFYNPDGTYTFLAKWFQLGMVCAEIVFGIMLIVGLFSAIASIATIGMAVMIWSTKMASTEMLWYVAAAIACIGGSGSVFGLDYYVLPWLKKHWKKIPLVRRWYLYTD
;
A
#
# COMPACT_ATOMS: atom_id res chain seq x y z
N MET A 1 6.78 37.68 -7.36
CA MET A 1 6.49 36.34 -6.88
C MET A 1 5.80 35.58 -8.01
N LYS A 2 6.34 34.44 -8.45
CA LYS A 2 5.78 33.62 -9.52
C LYS A 2 4.71 32.70 -8.97
N LYS A 3 3.54 32.67 -9.61
CA LYS A 3 2.38 31.88 -9.19
C LYS A 3 2.24 30.64 -10.08
N ILE A 4 2.37 29.45 -9.50
CA ILE A 4 2.14 28.17 -10.16
C ILE A 4 0.81 27.63 -9.66
N VAL A 5 -0.16 27.47 -10.55
CA VAL A 5 -1.47 26.89 -10.23
C VAL A 5 -1.57 25.53 -10.88
N ILE A 6 -1.99 24.53 -10.09
CA ILE A 6 -2.23 23.16 -10.53
C ILE A 6 -3.72 22.90 -10.35
N LEU A 7 -4.43 22.61 -11.42
CA LEU A 7 -5.84 22.30 -11.44
C LEU A 7 -6.03 20.79 -11.52
N GLY A 8 -6.54 20.21 -10.45
CA GLY A 8 -6.79 18.79 -10.29
C GLY A 8 -5.84 18.09 -9.31
N GLY A 9 -6.40 17.45 -8.29
CA GLY A 9 -5.73 16.66 -7.23
C GLY A 9 -5.62 15.16 -7.55
N GLY A 10 -5.67 14.79 -8.84
CA GLY A 10 -5.43 13.42 -9.30
C GLY A 10 -3.95 13.02 -9.27
N TYR A 11 -3.62 11.85 -9.82
CA TYR A 11 -2.25 11.30 -9.84
C TYR A 11 -1.20 12.29 -10.35
N GLY A 12 -1.45 12.89 -11.51
CA GLY A 12 -0.53 13.83 -12.13
C GLY A 12 -0.38 15.14 -11.37
N GLY A 13 -1.50 15.72 -10.92
CA GLY A 13 -1.48 16.99 -10.19
C GLY A 13 -0.79 16.91 -8.84
N VAL A 14 -1.11 15.87 -8.05
CA VAL A 14 -0.47 15.61 -6.76
C VAL A 14 1.04 15.44 -6.91
N LEU A 15 1.48 14.60 -7.84
CA LEU A 15 2.92 14.35 -8.03
C LEU A 15 3.64 15.60 -8.57
N THR A 16 3.02 16.35 -9.50
CA THR A 16 3.60 17.62 -10.00
C THR A 16 3.77 18.63 -8.86
N ALA A 17 2.73 18.82 -8.03
CA ALA A 17 2.79 19.72 -6.88
C ALA A 17 3.88 19.32 -5.89
N LYS A 18 4.02 18.02 -5.57
CA LYS A 18 5.09 17.53 -4.67
C LYS A 18 6.48 17.74 -5.24
N LYS A 19 6.69 17.49 -6.54
CA LYS A 19 7.97 17.71 -7.20
C LYS A 19 8.34 19.19 -7.22
N LEU A 20 7.40 20.09 -7.53
CA LEU A 20 7.60 21.54 -7.47
C LEU A 20 7.87 22.03 -6.05
N ALA A 21 7.10 21.56 -5.05
CA ALA A 21 7.32 21.90 -3.65
C ALA A 21 8.71 21.53 -3.16
N LYS A 22 9.24 20.36 -3.61
CA LYS A 22 10.62 19.95 -3.30
C LYS A 22 11.66 20.87 -3.96
N LYS A 23 11.44 21.26 -5.24
CA LYS A 23 12.36 22.12 -5.98
C LYS A 23 12.40 23.55 -5.44
N PHE A 24 11.26 24.09 -5.05
CA PHE A 24 11.12 25.47 -4.57
C PHE A 24 10.97 25.58 -3.04
N LYS A 25 11.43 24.59 -2.29
CA LYS A 25 11.29 24.53 -0.81
C LYS A 25 11.77 25.82 -0.13
N ASN A 26 12.93 26.34 -0.54
CA ASN A 26 13.58 27.51 0.06
C ASN A 26 13.37 28.80 -0.75
N ASN A 27 12.72 28.75 -1.90
CA ASN A 27 12.50 29.90 -2.76
C ASN A 27 11.24 30.66 -2.35
N LYS A 28 11.38 31.85 -1.77
CA LYS A 28 10.25 32.69 -1.31
C LYS A 28 9.49 33.38 -2.45
N GLU A 29 10.06 33.43 -3.65
CA GLU A 29 9.47 34.11 -4.81
C GLU A 29 8.53 33.24 -5.64
N VAL A 30 8.36 31.98 -5.27
CA VAL A 30 7.44 31.04 -5.93
C VAL A 30 6.32 30.65 -4.98
N GLU A 31 5.08 30.79 -5.41
CA GLU A 31 3.87 30.29 -4.76
C GLU A 31 3.34 29.10 -5.55
N ILE A 32 2.94 28.02 -4.88
CA ILE A 32 2.36 26.82 -5.50
C ILE A 32 0.98 26.62 -4.90
N LYS A 33 -0.02 26.57 -5.76
CA LYS A 33 -1.42 26.36 -5.38
C LYS A 33 -1.96 25.15 -6.13
N LEU A 34 -2.59 24.22 -5.40
CA LEU A 34 -3.33 23.11 -5.97
C LEU A 34 -4.82 23.32 -5.71
N ILE A 35 -5.62 23.31 -6.77
CA ILE A 35 -7.06 23.52 -6.71
C ILE A 35 -7.75 22.22 -7.14
N ASP A 36 -8.65 21.71 -6.29
CA ASP A 36 -9.51 20.57 -6.61
C ASP A 36 -10.90 20.78 -6.00
N ARG A 37 -11.92 20.23 -6.62
CA ARG A 37 -13.30 20.25 -6.10
C ARG A 37 -13.49 19.28 -4.94
N ASN A 38 -12.64 18.24 -4.83
CA ASN A 38 -12.66 17.26 -3.76
C ASN A 38 -11.54 17.51 -2.74
N PRO A 39 -11.78 17.31 -1.44
CA PRO A 39 -10.76 17.47 -0.42
C PRO A 39 -9.74 16.31 -0.38
N TYR A 40 -9.89 15.31 -1.24
CA TYR A 40 -9.10 14.09 -1.26
C TYR A 40 -8.64 13.70 -2.67
N HIS A 41 -7.51 13.04 -2.71
CA HIS A 41 -7.04 12.27 -3.85
C HIS A 41 -7.66 10.87 -3.80
N THR A 42 -8.19 10.39 -4.92
CA THR A 42 -8.81 9.06 -5.03
C THR A 42 -7.86 8.07 -5.70
N LEU A 43 -7.71 6.89 -5.12
CA LEU A 43 -7.05 5.76 -5.75
C LEU A 43 -8.00 5.11 -6.76
N LEU A 44 -8.03 5.63 -7.99
CA LEU A 44 -8.95 5.17 -9.04
C LEU A 44 -8.72 3.70 -9.43
N THR A 45 -7.52 3.20 -9.21
CA THR A 45 -7.14 1.79 -9.46
C THR A 45 -7.80 0.81 -8.48
N GLU A 46 -8.45 1.30 -7.41
CA GLU A 46 -9.07 0.48 -6.37
C GLU A 46 -10.61 0.67 -6.28
N LEU A 47 -11.22 1.35 -7.26
CA LEU A 47 -12.67 1.61 -7.27
C LEU A 47 -13.49 0.31 -7.26
N HIS A 48 -13.06 -0.70 -8.00
CA HIS A 48 -13.73 -2.00 -8.11
C HIS A 48 -13.82 -2.72 -6.75
N GLU A 49 -12.84 -2.52 -5.87
CA GLU A 49 -12.82 -3.10 -4.53
C GLU A 49 -13.90 -2.48 -3.62
N VAL A 50 -14.10 -1.16 -3.74
CA VAL A 50 -15.17 -0.44 -3.02
C VAL A 50 -16.55 -0.82 -3.55
N ALA A 51 -16.71 -0.86 -4.88
CA ALA A 51 -17.97 -1.20 -5.52
C ALA A 51 -18.47 -2.60 -5.15
N ALA A 52 -17.56 -3.56 -4.99
CA ALA A 52 -17.86 -4.93 -4.56
C ALA A 52 -17.71 -5.16 -3.05
N ASN A 53 -17.70 -4.10 -2.25
CA ASN A 53 -17.63 -4.18 -0.79
C ASN A 53 -16.44 -4.97 -0.22
N ARG A 54 -15.34 -5.10 -0.98
CA ARG A 54 -14.10 -5.72 -0.51
C ARG A 54 -13.27 -4.75 0.34
N ALA A 55 -13.18 -3.49 -0.10
CA ALA A 55 -12.49 -2.43 0.61
C ALA A 55 -13.48 -1.45 1.27
N PRO A 56 -13.17 -0.90 2.45
CA PRO A 56 -13.94 0.19 3.04
C PRO A 56 -13.94 1.43 2.14
N GLU A 57 -15.04 2.17 2.14
CA GLU A 57 -15.22 3.35 1.28
C GLU A 57 -14.12 4.41 1.45
N ASP A 58 -13.65 4.62 2.69
CA ASP A 58 -12.60 5.60 2.97
C ASP A 58 -11.17 5.12 2.69
N SER A 59 -10.98 3.83 2.39
CA SER A 59 -9.65 3.25 2.15
C SER A 59 -8.96 3.85 0.94
N ILE A 60 -9.72 4.20 -0.10
CA ILE A 60 -9.23 4.73 -1.38
C ILE A 60 -9.13 6.25 -1.43
N LYS A 61 -9.57 6.95 -0.36
CA LYS A 61 -9.47 8.41 -0.24
C LYS A 61 -8.24 8.80 0.56
N ILE A 62 -7.49 9.77 0.06
CA ILE A 62 -6.32 10.31 0.74
C ILE A 62 -6.48 11.84 0.81
N ASP A 63 -6.65 12.36 2.01
CA ASP A 63 -6.83 13.80 2.26
C ASP A 63 -5.67 14.61 1.65
N LEU A 64 -5.99 15.59 0.80
CA LEU A 64 -5.00 16.43 0.13
C LEU A 64 -4.18 17.25 1.14
N LYS A 65 -4.76 17.69 2.25
CA LYS A 65 -4.02 18.40 3.31
C LYS A 65 -3.01 17.49 4.00
N LYS A 66 -3.29 16.18 4.12
CA LYS A 66 -2.32 15.19 4.61
C LYS A 66 -1.17 14.99 3.62
N ILE A 67 -1.47 14.89 2.32
CA ILE A 67 -0.47 14.74 1.26
C ILE A 67 0.53 15.89 1.27
N PHE A 68 0.06 17.12 1.47
CA PHE A 68 0.86 18.33 1.40
C PHE A 68 1.26 18.90 2.76
N ALA A 69 0.99 18.19 3.85
CA ALA A 69 1.38 18.60 5.19
C ALA A 69 2.90 18.86 5.27
N GLY A 70 3.27 20.04 5.76
CA GLY A 70 4.66 20.45 5.85
C GLY A 70 5.35 20.80 4.52
N LEU A 71 4.65 20.70 3.39
CA LEU A 71 5.13 21.10 2.08
C LEU A 71 4.64 22.51 1.72
N LYS A 72 5.37 23.16 0.82
CA LYS A 72 5.03 24.50 0.30
C LYS A 72 4.00 24.40 -0.83
N VAL A 73 2.80 23.95 -0.50
CA VAL A 73 1.65 23.90 -1.43
C VAL A 73 0.42 24.39 -0.68
N ASP A 74 -0.24 25.37 -1.24
CA ASP A 74 -1.55 25.84 -0.77
C ASP A 74 -2.64 25.01 -1.45
N VAL A 75 -3.39 24.25 -0.66
CA VAL A 75 -4.47 23.39 -1.15
C VAL A 75 -5.80 24.13 -1.02
N VAL A 76 -6.43 24.40 -2.14
CA VAL A 76 -7.71 25.11 -2.25
C VAL A 76 -8.80 24.16 -2.70
N LEU A 77 -9.88 24.10 -1.92
CA LEU A 77 -11.09 23.35 -2.27
C LEU A 77 -12.03 24.29 -3.04
N ASP A 78 -12.01 24.16 -4.37
CA ASP A 78 -12.86 24.95 -5.26
C ASP A 78 -13.08 24.25 -6.60
N GLU A 79 -14.19 24.57 -7.27
CA GLU A 79 -14.54 24.05 -8.59
C GLU A 79 -14.37 25.15 -9.64
N ILE A 80 -13.43 24.94 -10.56
CA ILE A 80 -13.15 25.90 -11.62
C ILE A 80 -14.09 25.68 -12.79
N SER A 81 -14.82 26.72 -13.15
CA SER A 81 -15.78 26.72 -14.26
C SER A 81 -15.20 27.25 -15.57
N ASN A 82 -14.18 28.11 -15.51
CA ASN A 82 -13.58 28.71 -16.70
C ASN A 82 -12.09 29.01 -16.53
N ILE A 83 -11.33 28.99 -17.65
CA ILE A 83 -9.92 29.37 -17.72
C ILE A 83 -9.75 30.47 -18.77
N ASP A 84 -9.43 31.67 -18.33
CA ASP A 84 -9.05 32.79 -19.19
C ASP A 84 -7.54 32.75 -19.44
N PHE A 85 -7.12 32.21 -20.59
CA PHE A 85 -5.72 32.10 -20.96
C PHE A 85 -5.06 33.44 -21.27
N LYS A 86 -5.82 34.42 -21.82
CA LYS A 86 -5.32 35.75 -22.13
C LYS A 86 -5.06 36.57 -20.86
N GLY A 87 -6.04 36.53 -19.94
CA GLY A 87 -5.93 37.20 -18.64
C GLY A 87 -5.13 36.41 -17.60
N LYS A 88 -4.72 35.18 -17.92
CA LYS A 88 -4.01 34.23 -17.02
C LYS A 88 -4.73 34.05 -15.68
N LYS A 89 -5.98 33.69 -15.73
CA LYS A 89 -6.85 33.52 -14.55
C LYS A 89 -7.73 32.28 -14.68
N LEU A 90 -7.91 31.58 -13.55
CA LEU A 90 -8.94 30.58 -13.39
C LEU A 90 -10.12 31.23 -12.65
N GLN A 91 -11.33 30.88 -13.03
CA GLN A 91 -12.57 31.42 -12.46
C GLN A 91 -13.41 30.30 -11.87
N SER A 92 -13.90 30.51 -10.67
CA SER A 92 -14.94 29.72 -10.03
C SER A 92 -16.11 30.64 -9.66
N GLU A 93 -17.19 30.08 -9.15
CA GLU A 93 -18.30 30.85 -8.56
C GLU A 93 -17.86 31.67 -7.34
N LYS A 94 -16.80 31.22 -6.63
CA LYS A 94 -16.36 31.79 -5.34
C LYS A 94 -15.18 32.75 -5.47
N ALA A 95 -14.28 32.53 -6.45
CA ALA A 95 -13.01 33.25 -6.51
C ALA A 95 -12.38 33.26 -7.91
N THR A 96 -11.38 34.11 -8.07
CA THR A 96 -10.53 34.15 -9.26
C THR A 96 -9.07 33.95 -8.85
N TYR A 97 -8.37 33.05 -9.56
CA TYR A 97 -6.98 32.65 -9.26
C TYR A 97 -6.07 33.04 -10.44
N ALA A 98 -5.20 34.01 -10.22
CA ALA A 98 -4.21 34.40 -11.21
C ALA A 98 -3.01 33.44 -11.20
N TYR A 99 -2.42 33.18 -12.38
CA TYR A 99 -1.26 32.31 -12.53
C TYR A 99 -0.19 32.91 -13.48
N ASP A 100 1.07 32.57 -13.24
CA ASP A 100 2.15 32.72 -14.23
C ASP A 100 2.36 31.40 -14.99
N TYR A 101 2.16 30.27 -14.30
CA TYR A 101 2.23 28.91 -14.84
C TYR A 101 0.99 28.14 -14.41
N LEU A 102 0.37 27.44 -15.36
CA LEU A 102 -0.80 26.61 -15.14
C LEU A 102 -0.48 25.16 -15.47
N VAL A 103 -0.94 24.22 -14.64
CA VAL A 103 -0.92 22.78 -14.93
C VAL A 103 -2.35 22.29 -14.93
N ILE A 104 -2.81 21.78 -16.07
CA ILE A 104 -4.16 21.20 -16.24
C ILE A 104 -4.07 19.69 -16.02
N GLY A 105 -4.64 19.22 -14.91
CA GLY A 105 -4.64 17.81 -14.50
C GLY A 105 -6.03 17.33 -14.06
N THR A 106 -7.08 17.80 -14.72
CA THR A 106 -8.49 17.54 -14.39
C THR A 106 -8.95 16.13 -14.75
N GLY A 107 -8.10 15.32 -15.37
CA GLY A 107 -8.40 13.93 -15.72
C GLY A 107 -9.40 13.80 -16.85
N SER A 108 -10.12 12.68 -16.88
CA SER A 108 -11.07 12.30 -17.90
C SER A 108 -12.46 12.12 -17.31
N LYS A 109 -13.46 11.96 -18.19
CA LYS A 109 -14.85 11.57 -17.85
C LYS A 109 -15.31 10.43 -18.76
N PRO A 110 -16.34 9.66 -18.39
CA PRO A 110 -16.95 8.67 -19.28
C PRO A 110 -17.46 9.29 -20.58
N THR A 111 -17.39 8.53 -21.67
CA THR A 111 -18.05 8.86 -22.93
C THR A 111 -19.04 7.78 -23.29
N PHE A 112 -20.25 8.19 -23.71
CA PHE A 112 -21.35 7.30 -24.04
C PHE A 112 -21.53 7.12 -25.55
N PHE A 113 -20.65 7.69 -26.37
CA PHE A 113 -20.61 7.57 -27.84
C PHE A 113 -21.91 7.95 -28.55
N GLY A 114 -22.81 8.71 -27.91
CA GLY A 114 -24.12 9.08 -28.44
C GLY A 114 -25.09 7.91 -28.56
N ILE A 115 -24.85 6.82 -27.81
CA ILE A 115 -25.77 5.67 -27.79
C ILE A 115 -27.04 6.05 -27.04
N PRO A 116 -28.24 5.86 -27.63
CA PRO A 116 -29.50 6.22 -27.03
C PRO A 116 -29.67 5.59 -25.63
N GLY A 117 -30.00 6.44 -24.65
CA GLY A 117 -30.25 6.03 -23.27
C GLY A 117 -29.06 5.56 -22.49
N ALA A 118 -27.85 5.57 -23.07
CA ALA A 118 -26.64 5.08 -22.35
C ALA A 118 -26.26 6.02 -21.19
N GLU A 119 -26.33 7.33 -21.37
CA GLU A 119 -26.03 8.30 -20.31
C GLU A 119 -27.08 8.31 -19.21
N GLU A 120 -28.37 8.19 -19.57
CA GLU A 120 -29.48 8.31 -18.65
C GLU A 120 -29.79 7.02 -17.86
N ASN A 121 -29.50 5.84 -18.46
CA ASN A 121 -29.95 4.56 -17.94
C ASN A 121 -28.80 3.63 -17.51
N THR A 122 -27.55 4.15 -17.43
CA THR A 122 -26.43 3.37 -16.90
C THR A 122 -25.83 4.01 -15.65
N LEU A 123 -25.14 3.20 -14.85
CA LEU A 123 -24.24 3.68 -13.83
C LEU A 123 -22.85 3.84 -14.46
N SER A 124 -22.31 5.05 -14.47
CA SER A 124 -20.89 5.25 -14.80
C SER A 124 -20.00 4.60 -13.74
N PHE A 125 -18.76 4.28 -14.13
CA PHE A 125 -17.78 3.71 -13.20
C PHE A 125 -16.42 4.39 -13.38
N TRP A 126 -16.33 5.60 -12.84
CA TRP A 126 -15.16 6.46 -13.02
C TRP A 126 -14.77 7.25 -11.77
N SER A 127 -15.66 7.43 -10.83
CA SER A 127 -15.45 8.21 -9.62
C SER A 127 -15.67 7.36 -8.36
N TYR A 128 -15.24 7.90 -7.22
CA TYR A 128 -15.59 7.34 -5.92
C TYR A 128 -17.11 7.23 -5.71
N ASP A 129 -17.85 8.30 -6.08
CA ASP A 129 -19.30 8.34 -5.92
C ASP A 129 -19.99 7.30 -6.81
N ASP A 130 -19.47 7.04 -8.01
CA ASP A 130 -19.94 5.96 -8.88
C ASP A 130 -19.76 4.58 -8.24
N ALA A 131 -18.61 4.34 -7.63
CA ALA A 131 -18.34 3.06 -6.96
C ALA A 131 -19.30 2.83 -5.78
N VAL A 132 -19.57 3.88 -4.98
CA VAL A 132 -20.54 3.83 -3.88
C VAL A 132 -21.97 3.66 -4.39
N ALA A 133 -22.33 4.36 -5.47
CA ALA A 133 -23.64 4.22 -6.10
C ALA A 133 -23.87 2.79 -6.62
N LEU A 134 -22.88 2.21 -7.29
CA LEU A 134 -22.96 0.83 -7.77
C LEU A 134 -23.06 -0.19 -6.62
N LYS A 135 -22.28 -0.02 -5.56
CA LYS A 135 -22.37 -0.85 -4.35
C LYS A 135 -23.79 -0.83 -3.77
N ARG A 136 -24.40 0.35 -3.66
CA ARG A 136 -25.77 0.54 -3.16
C ARG A 136 -26.77 -0.11 -4.10
N GLN A 137 -26.72 0.21 -5.40
CA GLN A 137 -27.60 -0.37 -6.42
C GLN A 137 -27.56 -1.90 -6.40
N THR A 138 -26.37 -2.49 -6.31
CA THR A 138 -26.22 -3.94 -6.26
C THR A 138 -26.95 -4.53 -5.06
N ARG A 139 -26.79 -3.96 -3.86
CA ARG A 139 -27.48 -4.42 -2.65
C ARG A 139 -29.00 -4.20 -2.72
N ASP A 140 -29.44 -3.09 -3.28
CA ASP A 140 -30.86 -2.78 -3.45
C ASP A 140 -31.53 -3.81 -4.36
N MET A 141 -30.87 -4.19 -5.45
CA MET A 141 -31.39 -5.23 -6.37
C MET A 141 -31.53 -6.59 -5.67
N PHE A 142 -30.56 -7.00 -4.85
CA PHE A 142 -30.68 -8.23 -4.05
C PHE A 142 -31.80 -8.15 -3.00
N THR A 143 -31.95 -6.99 -2.35
CA THR A 143 -33.01 -6.73 -1.36
C THR A 143 -34.41 -6.84 -1.98
N LEU A 144 -34.58 -6.28 -3.18
CA LEU A 144 -35.85 -6.31 -3.92
C LEU A 144 -36.12 -7.73 -4.47
N ALA A 145 -35.11 -8.34 -5.08
CA ALA A 145 -35.23 -9.69 -5.64
C ALA A 145 -35.58 -10.75 -4.57
N ALA A 146 -35.09 -10.61 -3.34
CA ALA A 146 -35.43 -11.52 -2.25
C ALA A 146 -36.94 -11.53 -1.92
N LYS A 147 -37.66 -10.46 -2.25
CA LYS A 147 -39.10 -10.30 -1.98
C LYS A 147 -39.96 -10.49 -3.24
N GLU A 148 -39.35 -10.47 -4.43
CA GLU A 148 -40.06 -10.54 -5.71
C GLU A 148 -40.52 -11.97 -6.00
N LYS A 149 -41.83 -12.11 -6.33
CA LYS A 149 -42.45 -13.39 -6.65
C LYS A 149 -42.48 -13.68 -8.15
N ASN A 150 -42.48 -12.63 -8.98
CA ASN A 150 -42.45 -12.79 -10.43
C ASN A 150 -41.04 -13.19 -10.87
N ALA A 151 -40.89 -14.41 -11.36
CA ALA A 151 -39.59 -14.97 -11.74
C ALA A 151 -38.88 -14.17 -12.84
N ALA A 152 -39.61 -13.55 -13.80
CA ALA A 152 -38.99 -12.75 -14.85
C ALA A 152 -38.46 -11.43 -14.31
N VAL A 153 -39.24 -10.72 -13.47
CA VAL A 153 -38.82 -9.49 -12.81
C VAL A 153 -37.66 -9.75 -11.85
N ARG A 154 -37.74 -10.80 -11.04
CA ARG A 154 -36.65 -11.23 -10.15
C ARG A 154 -35.36 -11.48 -10.93
N ARG A 155 -35.45 -12.18 -12.07
CA ARG A 155 -34.29 -12.47 -12.92
C ARG A 155 -33.66 -11.19 -13.48
N SER A 156 -34.47 -10.21 -13.93
CA SER A 156 -33.93 -8.93 -14.44
C SER A 156 -33.24 -8.11 -13.34
N MET A 157 -33.73 -8.16 -12.08
CA MET A 157 -33.08 -7.54 -10.93
C MET A 157 -31.74 -8.20 -10.60
N LEU A 158 -31.60 -9.51 -10.78
CA LEU A 158 -30.40 -10.28 -10.50
C LEU A 158 -29.48 -10.42 -11.72
N THR A 159 -29.76 -9.71 -12.81
CA THR A 159 -28.89 -9.63 -13.98
C THR A 159 -28.13 -8.31 -13.97
N PHE A 160 -26.80 -8.37 -14.00
CA PHE A 160 -25.89 -7.23 -14.00
C PHE A 160 -25.08 -7.24 -15.28
N VAL A 161 -25.05 -6.13 -16.00
CA VAL A 161 -24.34 -6.02 -17.28
C VAL A 161 -23.24 -4.95 -17.16
N VAL A 162 -21.99 -5.33 -17.37
CA VAL A 162 -20.85 -4.40 -17.47
C VAL A 162 -20.52 -4.21 -18.94
N VAL A 163 -20.66 -2.98 -19.44
CA VAL A 163 -20.34 -2.59 -20.80
C VAL A 163 -18.91 -2.09 -20.88
N GLY A 164 -18.10 -2.76 -21.69
CA GLY A 164 -16.66 -2.54 -21.81
C GLY A 164 -15.85 -3.64 -21.14
N ALA A 165 -15.16 -4.47 -21.92
CA ALA A 165 -14.30 -5.55 -21.44
C ALA A 165 -12.82 -5.17 -21.46
N GLY A 166 -12.51 -3.89 -21.24
CA GLY A 166 -11.18 -3.39 -20.92
C GLY A 166 -10.77 -3.71 -19.49
N PHE A 167 -9.69 -3.08 -19.01
CA PHE A 167 -9.16 -3.30 -17.64
C PHE A 167 -10.23 -3.05 -16.58
N THR A 168 -10.83 -1.88 -16.57
CA THR A 168 -11.84 -1.48 -15.57
C THR A 168 -13.04 -2.43 -15.53
N GLY A 169 -13.57 -2.81 -16.69
CA GLY A 169 -14.74 -3.71 -16.73
C GLY A 169 -14.41 -5.13 -16.28
N VAL A 170 -13.24 -5.64 -16.63
CA VAL A 170 -12.79 -6.98 -16.21
C VAL A 170 -12.49 -7.01 -14.70
N GLU A 171 -11.87 -5.98 -14.15
CA GLU A 171 -11.64 -5.86 -12.70
C GLU A 171 -12.96 -5.79 -11.94
N LEU A 172 -13.86 -4.93 -12.40
CA LEU A 172 -15.16 -4.78 -11.77
C LEU A 172 -15.99 -6.07 -11.78
N ILE A 173 -16.13 -6.72 -12.95
CA ILE A 173 -16.97 -7.93 -13.04
C ILE A 173 -16.36 -9.09 -12.24
N GLY A 174 -15.04 -9.17 -12.16
CA GLY A 174 -14.33 -10.14 -11.32
C GLY A 174 -14.62 -9.95 -9.83
N GLU A 175 -14.57 -8.70 -9.34
CA GLU A 175 -14.93 -8.38 -7.95
C GLU A 175 -16.42 -8.59 -7.67
N MET A 176 -17.30 -8.22 -8.60
CA MET A 176 -18.74 -8.48 -8.48
C MET A 176 -19.05 -9.99 -8.41
N ALA A 177 -18.28 -10.82 -9.11
CA ALA A 177 -18.45 -12.27 -9.06
C ALA A 177 -18.09 -12.87 -7.68
N GLU A 178 -17.11 -12.31 -6.99
CA GLU A 178 -16.83 -12.68 -5.59
C GLU A 178 -17.89 -12.12 -4.63
N TYR A 179 -18.29 -10.87 -4.82
CA TYR A 179 -19.30 -10.22 -3.97
C TYR A 179 -20.68 -10.91 -4.08
N ARG A 180 -21.04 -11.42 -5.25
CA ARG A 180 -22.24 -12.24 -5.46
C ARG A 180 -22.35 -13.36 -4.44
N GLU A 181 -21.26 -14.06 -4.15
CA GLU A 181 -21.27 -15.19 -3.19
C GLU A 181 -21.68 -14.75 -1.78
N ASP A 182 -21.26 -13.56 -1.36
CA ASP A 182 -21.62 -13.02 -0.05
C ASP A 182 -23.06 -12.53 -0.02
N LEU A 183 -23.50 -11.84 -1.07
CA LEU A 183 -24.87 -11.35 -1.19
C LEU A 183 -25.87 -12.51 -1.27
N CYS A 184 -25.54 -13.57 -2.02
CA CYS A 184 -26.38 -14.75 -2.10
C CYS A 184 -26.58 -15.42 -0.73
N LYS A 185 -25.52 -15.49 0.08
CA LYS A 185 -25.61 -15.99 1.47
C LYS A 185 -26.44 -15.07 2.36
N GLU A 186 -26.21 -13.77 2.27
CA GLU A 186 -26.90 -12.75 3.07
C GLU A 186 -28.41 -12.71 2.79
N PHE A 187 -28.80 -12.78 1.52
CA PHE A 187 -30.20 -12.66 1.08
C PHE A 187 -30.90 -14.00 0.82
N TYR A 188 -30.22 -15.12 1.07
CA TYR A 188 -30.77 -16.48 0.82
C TYR A 188 -31.22 -16.69 -0.63
N ILE A 189 -30.43 -16.19 -1.59
CA ILE A 189 -30.64 -16.33 -3.03
C ILE A 189 -29.71 -17.39 -3.58
N ASP A 190 -30.20 -18.26 -4.48
CA ASP A 190 -29.35 -19.24 -5.16
C ASP A 190 -28.38 -18.51 -6.10
N PRO A 191 -27.05 -18.75 -6.00
CA PRO A 191 -26.07 -18.13 -6.91
C PRO A 191 -26.35 -18.37 -8.42
N SER A 192 -27.06 -19.43 -8.78
CA SER A 192 -27.45 -19.72 -10.16
C SER A 192 -28.51 -18.77 -10.72
N GLU A 193 -29.26 -18.05 -9.87
CA GLU A 193 -30.20 -17.03 -10.29
C GLU A 193 -29.51 -15.72 -10.71
N VAL A 194 -28.27 -15.49 -10.25
CA VAL A 194 -27.54 -14.24 -10.50
C VAL A 194 -26.71 -14.34 -11.76
N ARG A 195 -27.00 -13.47 -12.73
CA ARG A 195 -26.24 -13.37 -13.98
C ARG A 195 -25.31 -12.19 -13.98
N LEU A 196 -24.04 -12.44 -14.28
CA LEU A 196 -23.02 -11.40 -14.45
C LEU A 196 -22.52 -11.45 -15.89
N ILE A 197 -22.71 -10.38 -16.63
CA ILE A 197 -22.40 -10.28 -18.06
C ILE A 197 -21.39 -9.16 -18.27
N VAL A 198 -20.27 -9.44 -18.93
CA VAL A 198 -19.39 -8.42 -19.48
C VAL A 198 -19.52 -8.40 -21.01
N ALA A 199 -19.86 -7.25 -21.57
CA ALA A 199 -20.11 -7.11 -23.00
C ALA A 199 -19.19 -6.06 -23.64
N ASP A 200 -18.63 -6.38 -24.82
CA ASP A 200 -17.77 -5.46 -25.56
C ASP A 200 -18.00 -5.61 -27.08
N MET A 201 -17.86 -4.50 -27.81
CA MET A 201 -17.85 -4.49 -29.26
C MET A 201 -16.57 -5.12 -29.86
N ALA A 202 -15.49 -5.15 -29.11
CA ALA A 202 -14.24 -5.79 -29.52
C ALA A 202 -14.38 -7.32 -29.62
N PRO A 203 -13.59 -7.98 -30.49
CA PRO A 203 -13.61 -9.43 -30.63
C PRO A 203 -13.01 -10.19 -29.46
N LYS A 204 -12.29 -9.52 -28.57
CA LYS A 204 -11.62 -10.09 -27.39
C LYS A 204 -11.74 -9.14 -26.22
N ILE A 205 -11.77 -9.68 -25.00
CA ILE A 205 -11.56 -8.90 -23.79
C ILE A 205 -10.09 -8.47 -23.70
N LEU A 206 -9.78 -7.40 -22.97
CA LEU A 206 -8.40 -6.95 -22.71
C LEU A 206 -7.52 -6.88 -23.98
N PRO A 207 -7.95 -6.20 -25.07
CA PRO A 207 -7.38 -6.37 -26.41
C PRO A 207 -5.91 -5.97 -26.55
N ILE A 208 -5.33 -5.28 -25.57
CA ILE A 208 -3.92 -4.86 -25.58
C ILE A 208 -2.98 -5.87 -24.90
N LEU A 209 -3.52 -6.90 -24.25
CA LEU A 209 -2.72 -7.96 -23.66
C LEU A 209 -2.35 -9.05 -24.67
N PRO A 210 -1.25 -9.80 -24.45
CA PRO A 210 -0.93 -10.99 -25.22
C PRO A 210 -2.04 -12.05 -25.15
N ASP A 211 -2.30 -12.75 -26.25
CA ASP A 211 -3.38 -13.74 -26.37
C ASP A 211 -3.36 -14.82 -25.27
N LYS A 212 -2.17 -15.25 -24.83
CA LYS A 212 -2.03 -16.22 -23.73
C LYS A 212 -2.61 -15.70 -22.41
N LEU A 213 -2.47 -14.40 -22.13
CA LEU A 213 -3.03 -13.78 -20.93
C LEU A 213 -4.53 -13.56 -21.08
N ILE A 214 -5.00 -13.18 -22.27
CA ILE A 214 -6.42 -13.03 -22.57
C ILE A 214 -7.15 -14.37 -22.33
N GLN A 215 -6.66 -15.46 -22.89
CA GLN A 215 -7.23 -16.80 -22.70
C GLN A 215 -7.29 -17.22 -21.23
N LYS A 216 -6.26 -16.89 -20.44
CA LYS A 216 -6.24 -17.18 -19.01
C LYS A 216 -7.26 -16.32 -18.25
N ALA A 217 -7.42 -15.05 -18.59
CA ALA A 217 -8.41 -14.16 -18.01
C ALA A 217 -9.84 -14.65 -18.33
N GLU A 218 -10.13 -14.97 -19.60
CA GLU A 218 -11.43 -15.52 -20.00
C GLU A 218 -11.75 -16.84 -19.29
N SER A 219 -10.80 -17.76 -19.24
CA SER A 219 -10.98 -19.04 -18.54
C SER A 219 -11.29 -18.84 -17.06
N TYR A 220 -10.65 -17.88 -16.41
CA TYR A 220 -10.88 -17.60 -15.02
C TYR A 220 -12.24 -16.93 -14.78
N LEU A 221 -12.62 -15.94 -15.59
CA LEU A 221 -13.95 -15.30 -15.53
C LEU A 221 -15.07 -16.33 -15.74
N ARG A 222 -14.94 -17.22 -16.73
CA ARG A 222 -15.92 -18.30 -16.97
C ARG A 222 -16.02 -19.26 -15.78
N LYS A 223 -14.89 -19.57 -15.12
CA LYS A 223 -14.87 -20.35 -13.88
C LYS A 223 -15.62 -19.65 -12.74
N MET A 224 -15.66 -18.33 -12.75
CA MET A 224 -16.44 -17.52 -11.81
C MET A 224 -17.90 -17.34 -12.27
N ASN A 225 -18.38 -18.09 -13.27
CA ASN A 225 -19.72 -17.98 -13.86
C ASN A 225 -20.03 -16.56 -14.37
N VAL A 226 -19.06 -15.91 -15.02
CA VAL A 226 -19.25 -14.66 -15.74
C VAL A 226 -19.49 -14.97 -17.22
N GLU A 227 -20.57 -14.42 -17.77
CA GLU A 227 -20.89 -14.48 -19.21
C GLU A 227 -20.06 -13.42 -19.94
N ILE A 228 -19.29 -13.84 -20.96
CA ILE A 228 -18.47 -12.94 -21.78
C ILE A 228 -19.11 -12.84 -23.16
N VAL A 229 -19.52 -11.63 -23.54
CA VAL A 229 -20.18 -11.36 -24.81
C VAL A 229 -19.32 -10.39 -25.62
N THR A 230 -18.55 -10.91 -26.56
CA THR A 230 -17.71 -10.12 -27.48
C THR A 230 -18.40 -9.91 -28.83
N ASN A 231 -17.86 -9.00 -29.67
CA ASN A 231 -18.51 -8.55 -30.91
C ASN A 231 -19.93 -8.02 -30.69
N ALA A 232 -20.23 -7.51 -29.50
CA ALA A 232 -21.53 -7.02 -29.08
C ALA A 232 -21.54 -5.48 -29.08
N LYS A 233 -21.95 -4.87 -30.18
CA LYS A 233 -22.16 -3.41 -30.25
C LYS A 233 -23.39 -3.07 -29.43
N ILE A 234 -23.23 -2.24 -28.39
CA ILE A 234 -24.37 -1.70 -27.67
C ILE A 234 -25.09 -0.72 -28.58
N THR A 235 -26.38 -0.92 -28.80
CA THR A 235 -27.19 -0.07 -29.70
C THR A 235 -28.16 0.83 -28.97
N GLU A 236 -28.63 0.40 -27.81
CA GLU A 236 -29.58 1.15 -26.96
C GLU A 236 -29.50 0.65 -25.52
N VAL A 237 -29.74 1.53 -24.56
CA VAL A 237 -29.94 1.20 -23.15
C VAL A 237 -31.27 1.75 -22.68
N GLY A 238 -32.22 0.87 -22.42
CA GLY A 238 -33.52 1.20 -21.85
C GLY A 238 -33.51 1.23 -20.32
N LYS A 239 -34.63 1.66 -19.70
CA LYS A 239 -34.78 1.68 -18.23
C LYS A 239 -34.70 0.29 -17.55
N GLY A 240 -34.90 -0.78 -18.27
CA GLY A 240 -34.91 -2.15 -17.73
C GLY A 240 -34.31 -3.15 -18.67
N SER A 241 -33.57 -2.70 -19.68
CA SER A 241 -32.95 -3.58 -20.68
C SER A 241 -31.75 -2.94 -21.36
N VAL A 242 -30.87 -3.76 -21.93
CA VAL A 242 -29.78 -3.32 -22.79
C VAL A 242 -29.72 -4.17 -24.05
N ALA A 243 -29.56 -3.53 -25.22
CA ALA A 243 -29.44 -4.20 -26.50
C ALA A 243 -27.98 -4.44 -26.83
N LEU A 244 -27.59 -5.73 -26.83
CA LEU A 244 -26.25 -6.24 -27.18
C LEU A 244 -26.21 -6.67 -28.65
N GLY A 245 -26.21 -5.70 -29.57
CA GLY A 245 -26.38 -5.95 -31.00
C GLY A 245 -27.87 -5.90 -31.41
N GLU A 246 -28.17 -6.25 -32.69
CA GLU A 246 -29.47 -6.09 -33.27
C GLU A 246 -30.57 -7.06 -32.76
N LYS A 247 -30.17 -8.21 -32.22
CA LYS A 247 -31.09 -9.32 -31.88
C LYS A 247 -31.00 -9.81 -30.44
N ASN A 248 -30.10 -9.29 -29.65
CA ASN A 248 -29.88 -9.76 -28.29
C ASN A 248 -30.20 -8.64 -27.28
N VAL A 249 -31.42 -8.65 -26.76
CA VAL A 249 -31.86 -7.75 -25.70
C VAL A 249 -31.79 -8.50 -24.37
N VAL A 250 -31.13 -7.92 -23.40
CA VAL A 250 -30.99 -8.46 -22.04
C VAL A 250 -31.81 -7.62 -21.07
N ASP A 251 -32.77 -8.23 -20.41
CA ASP A 251 -33.53 -7.58 -19.33
C ASP A 251 -32.64 -7.46 -18.10
N THR A 252 -32.43 -6.23 -17.63
CA THR A 252 -31.60 -5.91 -16.47
C THR A 252 -31.95 -4.55 -15.90
N HIS A 253 -31.88 -4.41 -14.58
CA HIS A 253 -32.02 -3.13 -13.89
C HIS A 253 -30.67 -2.47 -13.57
N THR A 254 -29.54 -3.13 -13.90
CA THR A 254 -28.21 -2.60 -13.59
C THR A 254 -27.27 -2.78 -14.78
N VAL A 255 -27.04 -1.70 -15.49
CA VAL A 255 -26.03 -1.58 -16.55
C VAL A 255 -24.92 -0.67 -16.05
N VAL A 256 -23.68 -1.15 -16.04
CA VAL A 256 -22.50 -0.37 -15.63
C VAL A 256 -21.67 -0.01 -16.85
N TRP A 257 -21.39 1.27 -17.03
CA TRP A 257 -20.68 1.78 -18.19
C TRP A 257 -19.18 1.96 -17.90
N THR A 258 -18.34 1.17 -18.58
CA THR A 258 -16.87 1.24 -18.51
C THR A 258 -16.21 1.35 -19.88
N ALA A 259 -16.99 1.63 -20.95
CA ALA A 259 -16.59 1.46 -22.36
C ALA A 259 -15.76 2.59 -22.95
N GLY A 260 -15.26 3.52 -22.18
CA GLY A 260 -14.34 4.53 -22.69
C GLY A 260 -14.43 5.87 -21.98
N VAL A 261 -13.41 6.68 -22.22
CA VAL A 261 -13.23 7.99 -21.57
C VAL A 261 -12.87 9.06 -22.60
N GLU A 262 -13.19 10.31 -22.27
CA GLU A 262 -12.80 11.52 -22.98
C GLU A 262 -12.21 12.55 -22.01
N GLY A 263 -11.64 13.64 -22.50
CA GLY A 263 -11.17 14.75 -21.68
C GLY A 263 -12.26 15.26 -20.73
N SER A 264 -11.87 15.75 -19.56
CA SER A 264 -12.80 16.25 -18.55
C SER A 264 -13.73 17.33 -19.10
N GLU A 265 -14.84 17.55 -18.42
CA GLU A 265 -15.89 18.48 -18.88
C GLU A 265 -15.32 19.89 -19.14
N ILE A 266 -14.56 20.42 -18.20
CA ILE A 266 -13.95 21.74 -18.35
C ILE A 266 -12.99 21.79 -19.57
N VAL A 267 -12.21 20.72 -19.82
CA VAL A 267 -11.33 20.67 -20.99
C VAL A 267 -12.12 20.77 -22.30
N GLY A 268 -13.28 20.13 -22.35
CA GLY A 268 -14.17 20.17 -23.52
C GLY A 268 -14.68 21.58 -23.88
N THR A 269 -14.66 22.53 -22.94
CA THR A 269 -15.14 23.92 -23.14
C THR A 269 -13.99 24.91 -23.40
N LEU A 270 -12.72 24.49 -23.26
CA LEU A 270 -11.56 25.38 -23.42
C LEU A 270 -11.27 25.70 -24.88
N ASP A 271 -10.84 26.95 -25.14
CA ASP A 271 -10.31 27.40 -26.43
C ASP A 271 -8.85 26.95 -26.59
N VAL A 272 -8.67 25.66 -26.82
CA VAL A 272 -7.36 24.99 -27.03
C VAL A 272 -7.50 23.90 -28.09
N GLN A 273 -6.43 23.63 -28.81
CA GLN A 273 -6.41 22.54 -29.77
C GLN A 273 -6.61 21.19 -29.07
N GLN A 274 -7.63 20.45 -29.48
CA GLN A 274 -8.01 19.18 -28.91
C GLN A 274 -7.99 18.07 -29.97
N GLN A 275 -7.55 16.87 -29.56
CA GLN A 275 -7.59 15.66 -30.39
C GLN A 275 -7.88 14.44 -29.51
N GLY A 276 -8.17 13.32 -30.15
CA GLY A 276 -8.30 12.03 -29.46
C GLY A 276 -9.28 12.05 -28.30
N ARG A 277 -10.55 12.42 -28.53
CA ARG A 277 -11.60 12.54 -27.53
C ARG A 277 -11.34 13.68 -26.53
N LYS A 278 -11.32 14.89 -27.05
CA LYS A 278 -11.21 16.14 -26.26
C LYS A 278 -9.98 16.22 -25.34
N ARG A 279 -8.85 15.60 -25.72
CA ARG A 279 -7.58 15.79 -25.03
C ARG A 279 -6.82 16.98 -25.61
N ILE A 280 -6.08 17.70 -24.77
CA ILE A 280 -5.31 18.88 -25.15
C ILE A 280 -4.04 18.46 -25.90
N VAL A 281 -3.82 19.03 -27.09
CA VAL A 281 -2.61 18.80 -27.87
C VAL A 281 -1.43 19.49 -27.19
N THR A 282 -0.37 18.74 -26.93
CA THR A 282 0.86 19.24 -26.30
C THR A 282 2.07 19.00 -27.18
N ASN A 283 3.08 19.84 -26.98
CA ASN A 283 4.41 19.65 -27.54
C ASN A 283 5.20 18.59 -26.72
N GLU A 284 6.43 18.34 -27.12
CA GLU A 284 7.35 17.41 -26.46
C GLU A 284 7.69 17.75 -25.00
N HIS A 285 7.44 18.98 -24.58
CA HIS A 285 7.64 19.46 -23.21
C HIS A 285 6.39 19.34 -22.34
N LEU A 286 5.31 18.76 -22.86
CA LEU A 286 3.97 18.67 -22.27
C LEU A 286 3.34 20.06 -22.01
N GLU A 287 3.74 21.05 -22.78
CA GLU A 287 3.14 22.38 -22.81
C GLU A 287 2.09 22.44 -23.93
N SER A 288 0.97 23.12 -23.70
CA SER A 288 -0.05 23.36 -24.74
C SER A 288 0.57 24.00 -25.97
N VAL A 289 0.18 23.57 -27.16
CA VAL A 289 0.66 24.15 -28.41
C VAL A 289 0.14 25.58 -28.63
N ASP A 290 -0.99 25.94 -28.01
CA ASP A 290 -1.64 27.25 -28.18
C ASP A 290 -1.22 28.28 -27.14
N HIS A 291 -0.89 27.83 -25.91
CA HIS A 291 -0.67 28.73 -24.77
C HIS A 291 0.64 28.41 -24.05
N LYS A 292 1.54 29.39 -24.06
CA LYS A 292 2.80 29.32 -23.30
C LYS A 292 2.55 29.30 -21.79
N ASN A 293 3.36 28.56 -21.05
CA ASN A 293 3.30 28.37 -19.61
C ASN A 293 2.03 27.62 -19.14
N VAL A 294 1.33 26.94 -20.05
CA VAL A 294 0.21 26.05 -19.76
C VAL A 294 0.64 24.62 -20.04
N TYR A 295 0.80 23.86 -19.00
CA TYR A 295 1.21 22.45 -19.03
C TYR A 295 0.03 21.52 -18.81
N VAL A 296 0.10 20.31 -19.35
CA VAL A 296 -0.98 19.32 -19.24
C VAL A 296 -0.44 18.04 -18.65
N VAL A 297 -1.15 17.45 -17.66
CA VAL A 297 -0.75 16.25 -16.97
C VAL A 297 -1.86 15.19 -16.95
N GLY A 298 -1.49 13.92 -17.02
CA GLY A 298 -2.42 12.78 -16.93
C GLY A 298 -3.26 12.56 -18.18
N ASP A 299 -4.52 12.20 -18.01
CA ASP A 299 -5.41 11.76 -19.08
C ASP A 299 -5.76 12.85 -20.10
N ASN A 300 -5.54 14.11 -19.76
CA ASN A 300 -5.78 15.23 -20.68
C ASN A 300 -4.69 15.41 -21.75
N ILE A 301 -3.54 14.71 -21.64
CA ILE A 301 -2.45 14.83 -22.59
C ILE A 301 -2.80 14.15 -23.93
N PHE A 302 -2.74 14.90 -25.03
CA PHE A 302 -2.62 14.33 -26.36
C PHE A 302 -1.22 14.64 -26.92
N PHE A 303 -0.36 13.63 -26.86
CA PHE A 303 1.03 13.69 -27.33
C PHE A 303 1.38 12.38 -28.01
N ILE A 304 1.95 12.44 -29.21
CA ILE A 304 2.46 11.28 -29.94
C ILE A 304 3.98 11.34 -29.85
N PRO A 305 4.65 10.41 -29.13
CA PRO A 305 6.09 10.36 -29.06
C PRO A 305 6.73 10.14 -30.42
N GLU A 306 7.96 10.62 -30.60
CA GLU A 306 8.73 10.43 -31.84
C GLU A 306 8.89 8.93 -32.14
N GLY A 307 8.57 8.54 -33.39
CA GLY A 307 8.60 7.12 -33.82
C GLY A 307 7.36 6.30 -33.48
N GLU A 308 6.41 6.86 -32.73
CA GLU A 308 5.14 6.21 -32.40
C GLU A 308 4.01 6.67 -33.33
N THR A 309 2.99 5.81 -33.50
CA THR A 309 1.79 6.14 -34.29
C THR A 309 0.57 6.47 -33.43
N ARG A 310 0.64 6.19 -32.13
CA ARG A 310 -0.45 6.36 -31.18
C ARG A 310 -0.07 7.36 -30.11
N PRO A 311 -1.04 8.16 -29.64
CA PRO A 311 -0.78 9.04 -28.54
C PRO A 311 -0.57 8.25 -27.23
N VAL A 312 0.11 8.88 -26.28
CA VAL A 312 0.29 8.33 -24.92
C VAL A 312 -1.04 7.88 -24.32
N PRO A 313 -1.09 6.73 -23.62
CA PRO A 313 -2.31 6.18 -23.08
C PRO A 313 -2.86 6.99 -21.90
N GLN A 314 -4.18 6.94 -21.69
CA GLN A 314 -4.85 7.47 -20.51
C GLN A 314 -4.74 6.44 -19.38
N MET A 315 -3.66 6.52 -18.61
CA MET A 315 -3.34 5.59 -17.52
C MET A 315 -2.52 6.29 -16.42
N VAL A 316 -2.57 5.72 -15.23
CA VAL A 316 -1.88 6.27 -14.05
C VAL A 316 -0.38 6.43 -14.30
N GLU A 317 0.28 5.45 -14.89
CA GLU A 317 1.71 5.50 -15.16
C GLU A 317 2.10 6.66 -16.08
N ASN A 318 1.27 7.01 -17.08
CA ASN A 318 1.51 8.20 -17.91
C ASN A 318 1.49 9.48 -17.05
N ALA A 319 0.56 9.60 -16.13
CA ALA A 319 0.50 10.74 -15.21
C ALA A 319 1.72 10.79 -14.29
N GLU A 320 2.18 9.64 -13.79
CA GLU A 320 3.38 9.53 -12.93
C GLU A 320 4.66 9.92 -13.66
N GLN A 321 4.81 9.53 -14.92
CA GLN A 321 5.99 9.86 -15.72
C GLN A 321 5.97 11.31 -16.25
N ALA A 322 4.80 11.85 -16.55
CA ALA A 322 4.64 13.23 -17.00
C ALA A 322 4.92 14.27 -15.90
N ALA A 323 4.49 14.02 -14.68
CA ALA A 323 4.58 14.95 -13.55
C ALA A 323 6.01 15.44 -13.26
N PRO A 324 7.06 14.62 -13.18
CA PRO A 324 8.43 15.08 -12.98
C PRO A 324 8.99 15.89 -14.16
N VAL A 325 8.55 15.60 -15.39
CA VAL A 325 8.96 16.36 -16.58
C VAL A 325 8.36 17.76 -16.54
N ILE A 326 7.08 17.90 -16.26
CA ILE A 326 6.39 19.19 -16.12
C ILE A 326 7.01 20.01 -14.99
N ALA A 327 7.26 19.40 -13.83
CA ALA A 327 7.92 20.09 -12.72
C ALA A 327 9.34 20.54 -13.06
N ALA A 328 10.08 19.78 -13.88
CA ALA A 328 11.39 20.17 -14.37
C ALA A 328 11.28 21.33 -15.37
N ASN A 329 10.30 21.29 -16.28
CA ASN A 329 10.12 22.29 -17.33
C ASN A 329 9.63 23.64 -16.79
N ILE A 330 8.70 23.65 -15.83
CA ILE A 330 8.32 24.88 -15.11
C ILE A 330 9.53 25.46 -14.37
N THR A 331 10.36 24.60 -13.76
CA THR A 331 11.59 25.06 -13.09
C THR A 331 12.59 25.64 -14.10
N ALA A 332 12.71 25.02 -15.26
CA ALA A 332 13.57 25.47 -16.34
C ALA A 332 13.13 26.85 -16.87
N ASP A 333 11.83 27.07 -17.07
CA ASP A 333 11.26 28.34 -17.47
C ASP A 333 11.56 29.46 -16.44
N ILE A 334 11.42 29.18 -15.16
CA ILE A 334 11.68 30.15 -14.08
C ILE A 334 13.17 30.49 -14.01
N ASN A 335 14.05 29.52 -14.26
CA ASN A 335 15.50 29.69 -14.14
C ASN A 335 16.18 30.07 -15.48
N GLY A 336 15.46 30.12 -16.61
CA GLY A 336 16.01 30.36 -17.93
C GLY A 336 16.93 29.25 -18.46
N THR A 337 16.64 27.98 -18.10
CA THR A 337 17.43 26.81 -18.52
C THR A 337 16.67 25.97 -19.56
N PRO A 338 17.34 25.10 -20.33
CA PRO A 338 16.69 24.25 -21.32
C PRO A 338 15.64 23.32 -20.73
N LYS A 339 14.51 23.13 -21.43
CA LYS A 339 13.46 22.20 -21.10
C LYS A 339 13.83 20.76 -21.45
N LYS A 340 13.21 19.81 -20.78
CA LYS A 340 13.32 18.37 -21.04
C LYS A 340 12.19 17.90 -21.94
N ALA A 341 12.50 17.11 -22.95
CA ALA A 341 11.50 16.39 -23.72
C ALA A 341 10.91 15.23 -22.92
N TYR A 342 9.62 14.98 -23.09
CA TYR A 342 8.93 13.86 -22.52
C TYR A 342 9.18 12.59 -23.36
N LYS A 343 9.84 11.62 -22.75
CA LYS A 343 10.15 10.31 -23.35
C LYS A 343 9.51 9.24 -22.48
N PRO A 344 8.25 8.84 -22.75
CA PRO A 344 7.57 7.82 -21.95
C PRO A 344 8.20 6.45 -22.13
N GLY A 345 8.30 5.69 -21.04
CA GLY A 345 8.77 4.30 -21.07
C GLY A 345 7.90 3.46 -20.15
N PHE A 346 6.81 2.88 -20.69
CA PHE A 346 5.83 2.15 -19.88
C PHE A 346 6.33 0.77 -19.47
N HIS A 347 6.03 0.39 -18.22
CA HIS A 347 6.47 -0.88 -17.62
C HIS A 347 5.45 -2.01 -17.81
N GLY A 348 4.40 -1.77 -18.58
CA GLY A 348 3.40 -2.76 -18.93
C GLY A 348 2.05 -2.53 -18.32
N THR A 349 1.25 -3.58 -18.28
CA THR A 349 -0.14 -3.52 -17.84
C THR A 349 -0.50 -4.76 -17.04
N MET A 350 -1.40 -4.58 -16.08
CA MET A 350 -1.95 -5.69 -15.32
C MET A 350 -3.44 -5.47 -15.04
N VAL A 351 -4.14 -6.55 -14.76
CA VAL A 351 -5.54 -6.56 -14.37
C VAL A 351 -5.78 -7.60 -13.28
N SER A 352 -6.49 -7.22 -12.24
CA SER A 352 -6.99 -8.15 -11.23
C SER A 352 -8.35 -8.73 -11.64
N ILE A 353 -8.63 -9.96 -11.27
CA ILE A 353 -9.89 -10.66 -11.52
C ILE A 353 -10.33 -11.25 -10.19
N GLY A 354 -11.09 -10.46 -9.43
CA GLY A 354 -11.33 -10.72 -8.02
C GLY A 354 -10.09 -10.53 -7.15
N SER A 355 -10.19 -10.94 -5.90
CA SER A 355 -9.20 -10.64 -4.85
C SER A 355 -7.88 -11.42 -4.94
N ARG A 356 -7.84 -12.55 -5.67
CA ARG A 356 -6.74 -13.53 -5.58
C ARG A 356 -6.09 -13.89 -6.90
N TYR A 357 -6.64 -13.49 -8.00
CA TYR A 357 -6.15 -13.82 -9.33
C TYR A 357 -5.97 -12.56 -10.17
N GLY A 358 -4.98 -12.55 -11.01
CA GLY A 358 -4.73 -11.48 -11.96
C GLY A 358 -3.91 -12.00 -13.14
N VAL A 359 -3.85 -11.19 -14.18
CA VAL A 359 -2.95 -11.37 -15.32
C VAL A 359 -2.17 -10.09 -15.54
N ALA A 360 -0.88 -10.19 -15.80
CA ALA A 360 0.00 -9.05 -15.96
C ALA A 360 1.04 -9.31 -17.05
N ASN A 361 1.30 -8.29 -17.84
CA ASN A 361 2.42 -8.23 -18.79
C ASN A 361 3.28 -7.04 -18.38
N VAL A 362 4.25 -7.27 -17.47
CA VAL A 362 5.01 -6.23 -16.79
C VAL A 362 6.52 -6.47 -16.90
N GLY A 363 7.31 -5.40 -16.91
CA GLY A 363 8.75 -5.50 -17.04
C GLY A 363 9.41 -4.15 -17.31
N LEU A 364 10.60 -4.18 -17.87
CA LEU A 364 11.27 -2.99 -18.38
C LEU A 364 10.87 -2.73 -19.83
N PRO A 365 10.91 -1.49 -20.32
CA PRO A 365 10.64 -1.17 -21.72
C PRO A 365 11.45 -2.08 -22.66
N GLY A 366 10.75 -2.83 -23.53
CA GLY A 366 11.33 -3.83 -24.44
C GLY A 366 11.55 -5.24 -23.86
N LYS A 367 11.36 -5.45 -22.55
CA LYS A 367 11.46 -6.76 -21.90
C LYS A 367 10.30 -6.97 -20.92
N PHE A 368 9.24 -7.64 -21.36
CA PHE A 368 8.06 -7.91 -20.56
C PHE A 368 7.96 -9.37 -20.15
N PHE A 369 7.43 -9.61 -18.95
CA PHE A 369 7.16 -10.92 -18.40
C PHE A 369 5.65 -11.11 -18.22
N MET A 370 5.15 -12.24 -18.66
CA MET A 370 3.75 -12.62 -18.45
C MET A 370 3.59 -13.28 -17.07
N LEU A 371 2.87 -12.65 -16.17
CA LEU A 371 2.56 -13.15 -14.84
C LEU A 371 1.08 -13.47 -14.73
N THR A 372 0.74 -14.49 -13.94
CA THR A 372 -0.66 -14.88 -13.68
C THR A 372 -0.86 -15.29 -12.24
N GLY A 373 -2.10 -15.21 -11.74
CA GLY A 373 -2.46 -15.63 -10.38
C GLY A 373 -1.73 -14.82 -9.31
N PHE A 374 -1.16 -15.53 -8.33
CA PHE A 374 -0.47 -14.93 -7.20
C PHE A 374 0.63 -13.93 -7.58
N MET A 375 1.47 -14.25 -8.56
CA MET A 375 2.56 -13.36 -8.98
C MET A 375 2.07 -12.06 -9.62
N ALA A 376 0.97 -12.12 -10.36
CA ALA A 376 0.33 -10.92 -10.89
C ALA A 376 -0.24 -10.06 -9.74
N MET A 377 -0.93 -10.65 -8.77
CA MET A 377 -1.45 -9.93 -7.60
C MET A 377 -0.33 -9.32 -6.74
N LEU A 378 0.77 -10.05 -6.54
CA LEU A 378 1.94 -9.52 -5.83
C LEU A 378 2.51 -8.28 -6.53
N SER A 379 2.58 -8.29 -7.86
CA SER A 379 3.02 -7.12 -8.64
C SER A 379 2.04 -5.94 -8.50
N LYS A 380 0.71 -6.15 -8.44
CA LYS A 380 -0.29 -5.11 -8.17
C LYS A 380 -0.01 -4.42 -6.83
N HIS A 381 0.08 -5.22 -5.78
CA HIS A 381 0.29 -4.68 -4.43
C HIS A 381 1.61 -3.93 -4.31
N PHE A 382 2.68 -4.44 -4.96
CA PHE A 382 3.97 -3.75 -4.99
C PHE A 382 3.89 -2.38 -5.68
N ILE A 383 3.25 -2.30 -6.85
CA ILE A 383 3.05 -1.04 -7.59
C ILE A 383 2.25 -0.06 -6.74
N ASN A 384 1.15 -0.49 -6.12
CA ASN A 384 0.32 0.36 -5.26
C ASN A 384 1.10 0.87 -4.03
N MET A 385 1.84 -0.01 -3.35
CA MET A 385 2.67 0.39 -2.21
C MET A 385 3.76 1.39 -2.62
N PHE A 386 4.38 1.17 -3.78
CA PHE A 386 5.38 2.10 -4.31
C PHE A 386 4.79 3.48 -4.59
N TYR A 387 3.62 3.55 -5.26
CA TYR A 387 2.90 4.80 -5.46
C TYR A 387 2.55 5.49 -4.14
N LEU A 388 1.94 4.77 -3.20
CA LEU A 388 1.57 5.31 -1.89
C LEU A 388 2.78 5.86 -1.12
N SER A 389 3.94 5.21 -1.21
CA SER A 389 5.17 5.68 -0.58
C SER A 389 5.62 7.03 -1.12
N GLN A 390 5.42 7.29 -2.41
CA GLN A 390 5.74 8.57 -3.04
C GLN A 390 4.76 9.68 -2.64
N VAL A 391 3.48 9.35 -2.47
CA VAL A 391 2.40 10.34 -2.25
C VAL A 391 2.25 10.69 -0.77
N VAL A 392 2.19 9.73 0.13
CA VAL A 392 1.87 9.97 1.56
C VAL A 392 2.95 9.45 2.49
N GLY A 393 3.87 8.64 1.98
CA GLY A 393 4.90 8.01 2.79
C GLY A 393 4.44 6.71 3.46
N PHE A 394 5.25 6.24 4.40
CA PHE A 394 5.15 4.89 4.96
C PHE A 394 3.85 4.61 5.73
N ASN A 395 3.24 5.61 6.34
CA ASN A 395 1.99 5.44 7.11
C ASN A 395 0.84 4.90 6.26
N LYS A 396 0.66 5.42 5.02
CA LYS A 396 -0.41 4.93 4.15
C LYS A 396 -0.06 3.56 3.55
N VAL A 397 1.22 3.29 3.28
CA VAL A 397 1.68 1.94 2.90
C VAL A 397 1.32 0.94 3.99
N TRP A 398 1.59 1.28 5.26
CA TRP A 398 1.21 0.43 6.40
C TRP A 398 -0.31 0.22 6.48
N THR A 399 -1.10 1.28 6.33
CA THR A 399 -2.57 1.19 6.31
C THR A 399 -3.04 0.29 5.17
N TYR A 400 -2.48 0.44 3.97
CA TYR A 400 -2.77 -0.41 2.82
C TYR A 400 -2.46 -1.88 3.13
N MET A 401 -1.27 -2.17 3.66
CA MET A 401 -0.90 -3.53 4.07
C MET A 401 -1.87 -4.12 5.10
N MET A 402 -2.28 -3.32 6.09
CA MET A 402 -3.24 -3.77 7.10
C MET A 402 -4.59 -4.13 6.47
N HIS A 403 -5.07 -3.34 5.51
CA HIS A 403 -6.33 -3.61 4.83
C HIS A 403 -6.25 -4.81 3.88
N GLU A 404 -5.19 -4.91 3.08
CA GLU A 404 -5.08 -5.94 2.04
C GLU A 404 -4.65 -7.32 2.57
N PHE A 405 -3.88 -7.37 3.66
CA PHE A 405 -3.28 -8.62 4.12
C PHE A 405 -3.78 -9.05 5.52
N PHE A 406 -3.96 -8.10 6.44
CA PHE A 406 -4.14 -8.45 7.86
C PHE A 406 -5.58 -8.30 8.37
N HIS A 407 -6.41 -7.45 7.75
CA HIS A 407 -7.78 -7.20 8.20
C HIS A 407 -8.86 -7.72 7.24
N VAL A 408 -8.49 -8.44 6.20
CA VAL A 408 -9.44 -8.98 5.23
C VAL A 408 -10.06 -10.28 5.75
N GLU A 409 -11.38 -10.32 5.80
CA GLU A 409 -12.15 -11.50 6.19
C GLU A 409 -12.46 -12.41 4.99
N ASN A 410 -12.92 -13.64 5.28
CA ASN A 410 -13.52 -14.55 4.30
C ASN A 410 -12.64 -14.92 3.09
N ARG A 411 -11.32 -15.05 3.27
CA ARG A 411 -10.35 -15.43 2.23
C ARG A 411 -10.27 -14.47 1.05
N LYS A 412 -10.65 -13.21 1.21
CA LYS A 412 -10.65 -12.19 0.16
C LYS A 412 -9.31 -11.45 -0.02
N SER A 413 -8.30 -11.71 0.81
CA SER A 413 -6.96 -11.20 0.57
C SER A 413 -6.19 -12.05 -0.43
N PHE A 414 -5.13 -11.50 -1.03
CA PHE A 414 -4.30 -12.27 -1.96
C PHE A 414 -3.61 -13.48 -1.29
N VAL A 415 -3.41 -13.47 0.03
CA VAL A 415 -2.94 -14.60 0.83
C VAL A 415 -4.09 -15.46 1.39
N GLY A 416 -5.32 -15.24 0.94
CA GLY A 416 -6.50 -16.01 1.30
C GLY A 416 -7.08 -15.71 2.68
N GLY A 417 -6.76 -14.59 3.29
CA GLY A 417 -7.29 -14.16 4.59
C GLY A 417 -6.75 -14.95 5.78
N TYR A 418 -5.69 -15.74 5.62
CA TYR A 418 -5.12 -16.52 6.72
C TYR A 418 -4.60 -15.64 7.85
N PHE A 419 -4.10 -14.43 7.55
CA PHE A 419 -3.63 -13.47 8.54
C PHE A 419 -4.73 -12.62 9.17
N SER A 420 -5.95 -12.65 8.63
CA SER A 420 -7.06 -11.82 9.13
C SER A 420 -7.83 -12.44 10.30
N LYS A 421 -7.65 -13.74 10.57
CA LYS A 421 -8.29 -14.39 11.73
C LYS A 421 -7.70 -13.81 13.02
N ARG A 422 -8.55 -13.17 13.80
CA ARG A 422 -8.19 -12.64 15.12
C ARG A 422 -8.57 -13.67 16.18
N SER A 423 -7.61 -14.02 17.05
CA SER A 423 -7.92 -14.68 18.31
C SER A 423 -8.03 -13.64 19.43
N PRO A 424 -8.84 -13.85 20.46
CA PRO A 424 -8.89 -12.97 21.61
C PRO A 424 -7.51 -12.85 22.26
N ASN A 425 -7.01 -11.65 22.46
CA ASN A 425 -5.69 -11.39 23.09
C ASN A 425 -5.63 -11.83 24.57
N PHE A 426 -6.76 -12.21 25.15
CA PHE A 426 -6.84 -12.73 26.51
C PHE A 426 -5.90 -13.90 26.77
N TRP A 427 -5.78 -14.82 25.81
CA TRP A 427 -4.91 -15.99 25.92
C TRP A 427 -3.41 -15.65 25.94
N LEU A 428 -3.04 -14.44 25.54
CA LEU A 428 -1.66 -13.97 25.60
C LEU A 428 -1.25 -13.40 26.96
N VAL A 429 -2.20 -13.16 27.87
CA VAL A 429 -1.91 -12.61 29.19
C VAL A 429 -1.02 -13.52 30.02
N PRO A 430 -1.34 -14.82 30.20
CA PRO A 430 -0.45 -15.75 30.91
C PRO A 430 0.92 -15.87 30.26
N LEU A 431 0.97 -15.92 28.92
CA LEU A 431 2.22 -16.01 28.17
C LEU A 431 3.10 -14.77 28.37
N ARG A 432 2.50 -13.57 28.30
CA ARG A 432 3.17 -12.29 28.55
C ARG A 432 3.73 -12.22 29.97
N MET A 433 2.92 -12.61 30.99
CA MET A 433 3.34 -12.60 32.38
C MET A 433 4.50 -13.60 32.63
N LEU A 434 4.41 -14.78 32.05
CA LEU A 434 5.48 -15.78 32.13
C LEU A 434 6.76 -15.25 31.49
N LEU A 435 6.69 -14.76 30.24
CA LEU A 435 7.85 -14.23 29.51
C LEU A 435 8.48 -13.06 30.30
N GLY A 436 7.68 -12.12 30.78
CA GLY A 436 8.17 -11.01 31.60
C GLY A 436 8.77 -11.47 32.91
N GLY A 437 8.15 -12.45 33.59
CA GLY A 437 8.66 -13.04 34.82
C GLY A 437 10.02 -13.72 34.64
N MET A 438 10.20 -14.44 33.55
CA MET A 438 11.48 -15.09 33.23
C MET A 438 12.59 -14.06 32.97
N TRP A 439 12.32 -13.02 32.18
CA TRP A 439 13.30 -11.93 31.97
C TRP A 439 13.69 -11.23 33.28
N VAL A 440 12.71 -10.97 34.15
CA VAL A 440 13.00 -10.39 35.49
C VAL A 440 13.81 -11.33 36.33
N TYR A 441 13.47 -12.62 36.35
CA TYR A 441 14.20 -13.63 37.11
C TYR A 441 15.68 -13.73 36.68
N GLU A 442 15.90 -13.86 35.38
CA GLU A 442 17.25 -13.89 34.76
C GLU A 442 18.04 -12.61 35.06
N GLY A 443 17.40 -11.43 34.87
CA GLY A 443 18.04 -10.16 35.12
C GLY A 443 18.39 -9.95 36.59
N VAL A 444 17.52 -10.34 37.52
CA VAL A 444 17.82 -10.26 38.97
C VAL A 444 18.93 -11.19 39.39
N ASP A 445 18.99 -12.42 38.87
CA ASP A 445 20.07 -13.36 39.14
C ASP A 445 21.42 -12.80 38.64
N LYS A 446 21.44 -12.27 37.43
CA LYS A 446 22.63 -11.61 36.86
C LYS A 446 23.04 -10.36 37.65
N LEU A 447 22.08 -9.57 38.11
CA LEU A 447 22.34 -8.37 38.92
C LEU A 447 22.99 -8.73 40.26
N LYS A 448 22.58 -9.83 40.91
CA LYS A 448 23.21 -10.33 42.13
C LYS A 448 24.68 -10.72 41.86
N LYS A 449 24.96 -11.41 40.75
CA LYS A 449 26.34 -11.79 40.35
C LYS A 449 27.21 -10.55 40.11
N ILE A 450 26.67 -9.48 39.51
CA ILE A 450 27.37 -8.19 39.35
C ILE A 450 27.62 -7.54 40.71
N TRP A 451 26.69 -7.65 41.66
CA TRP A 451 26.84 -7.08 43.00
C TRP A 451 27.88 -7.80 43.84
N GLU A 452 27.98 -9.12 43.72
CA GLU A 452 28.97 -9.95 44.39
C GLU A 452 30.41 -9.74 43.86
N ASP A 453 30.55 -9.57 42.54
CA ASP A 453 31.83 -9.28 41.88
C ASP A 453 31.65 -8.27 40.73
N PRO A 454 31.77 -6.94 41.04
CA PRO A 454 31.52 -5.87 40.04
C PRO A 454 32.53 -5.83 38.89
N ASP A 455 33.66 -6.49 39.04
CA ASP A 455 34.74 -6.52 38.04
C ASP A 455 34.63 -7.70 37.07
N LYS A 456 33.81 -8.68 37.41
CA LYS A 456 33.61 -9.87 36.57
C LYS A 456 32.66 -9.60 35.42
N ILE A 457 33.17 -9.81 34.21
CA ILE A 457 32.33 -9.76 32.98
C ILE A 457 32.01 -11.19 32.56
N PHE A 458 30.70 -11.48 32.43
CA PHE A 458 30.18 -12.82 32.08
C PHE A 458 29.11 -12.81 30.98
N LEU A 459 28.63 -11.61 30.52
CA LEU A 459 27.70 -11.48 29.41
C LEU A 459 28.39 -11.23 28.05
N ILE A 460 29.70 -11.05 28.06
CA ILE A 460 30.54 -10.84 26.90
C ILE A 460 31.56 -11.99 26.85
N PRO A 461 31.63 -12.77 25.76
CA PRO A 461 32.60 -13.84 25.61
C PRO A 461 34.05 -13.33 25.80
N ALA A 462 34.99 -14.21 26.14
CA ALA A 462 36.40 -13.83 26.16
C ALA A 462 36.91 -13.51 24.75
N ALA A 463 37.92 -12.61 24.65
CA ALA A 463 38.46 -12.21 23.36
C ALA A 463 39.03 -13.44 22.59
N PRO A 464 38.79 -13.54 21.26
CA PRO A 464 39.22 -14.68 20.46
C PRO A 464 40.74 -14.93 20.44
N ASN A 465 41.54 -13.89 20.76
CA ASN A 465 43.00 -13.92 20.76
C ASN A 465 43.60 -14.35 22.12
N ALA A 466 42.82 -14.66 23.12
CA ALA A 466 43.30 -15.30 24.33
C ALA A 466 43.60 -16.77 24.01
N THR A 467 44.82 -17.02 23.54
CA THR A 467 45.35 -18.29 23.00
C THR A 467 45.33 -19.45 23.98
N ASP A 468 44.66 -19.32 25.12
CA ASP A 468 44.66 -20.31 26.18
C ASP A 468 43.38 -21.10 26.39
N ALA A 469 42.27 -20.73 25.70
CA ALA A 469 41.01 -21.44 25.87
C ALA A 469 41.01 -22.85 25.25
N ALA A 470 41.75 -23.07 24.17
CA ALA A 470 41.91 -24.40 23.55
C ALA A 470 42.90 -25.29 24.32
N SER A 471 43.95 -24.71 24.92
CA SER A 471 44.87 -25.41 25.78
C SER A 471 44.28 -25.71 27.16
N ALA A 472 43.45 -24.81 27.71
CA ALA A 472 42.72 -25.03 28.96
C ALA A 472 41.64 -26.12 28.83
N ALA A 473 40.92 -26.18 27.70
CA ALA A 473 39.97 -27.27 27.43
C ALA A 473 40.66 -28.63 27.25
N SER A 474 41.82 -28.66 26.59
CA SER A 474 42.63 -29.86 26.43
C SER A 474 43.28 -30.31 27.76
N GLN A 475 43.78 -29.37 28.55
CA GLN A 475 44.36 -29.65 29.89
C GLN A 475 43.26 -30.01 30.92
N ALA A 476 42.04 -29.48 30.82
CA ALA A 476 40.91 -29.88 31.66
C ALA A 476 40.47 -31.32 31.37
N VAL A 477 40.53 -31.76 30.12
CA VAL A 477 40.22 -33.16 29.74
C VAL A 477 41.33 -34.13 30.23
N ASP A 478 42.56 -33.71 30.26
CA ASP A 478 43.69 -34.54 30.77
C ASP A 478 43.78 -34.52 32.31
N ALA A 479 43.44 -33.39 32.96
CA ALA A 479 43.36 -33.28 34.42
C ALA A 479 42.20 -34.05 35.06
N VAL A 480 41.09 -34.25 34.34
CA VAL A 480 39.96 -35.10 34.80
C VAL A 480 40.32 -36.59 34.86
N LYS A 481 41.46 -36.99 34.25
CA LYS A 481 41.95 -38.38 34.35
C LYS A 481 42.78 -38.67 35.60
N GLU A 482 43.20 -37.65 36.32
CA GLU A 482 44.15 -37.85 37.42
C GLU A 482 43.67 -37.48 38.83
N THR A 483 42.60 -36.75 39.05
CA THR A 483 42.12 -36.42 40.40
C THR A 483 40.58 -36.39 40.49
N VAL A 484 40.04 -37.38 41.17
CA VAL A 484 38.60 -37.50 41.45
C VAL A 484 38.26 -36.65 42.66
N ASP A 485 37.76 -35.43 42.45
CA ASP A 485 36.92 -34.73 43.42
C ASP A 485 35.55 -34.43 42.78
N ALA A 486 34.51 -35.02 43.35
CA ALA A 486 33.15 -35.09 42.76
C ALA A 486 32.48 -33.71 42.51
N GLN A 487 32.95 -32.66 43.18
CA GLN A 487 32.42 -31.30 43.05
C GLN A 487 32.99 -30.54 41.85
N SER A 488 34.27 -30.77 41.53
CA SER A 488 34.92 -30.17 40.34
C SER A 488 34.46 -30.84 39.04
N ALA A 489 34.13 -32.14 39.07
CA ALA A 489 33.57 -32.86 37.93
C ALA A 489 32.15 -32.42 37.58
N ALA A 490 31.31 -32.10 38.56
CA ALA A 490 29.96 -31.58 38.33
C ALA A 490 29.99 -30.20 37.65
N SER A 491 30.90 -29.33 38.04
CA SER A 491 31.03 -27.98 37.43
C SER A 491 31.55 -28.05 35.99
N ALA A 492 32.53 -28.92 35.71
CA ALA A 492 33.08 -29.11 34.37
C ALA A 492 32.08 -29.80 33.41
N VAL A 493 31.29 -30.76 33.93
CA VAL A 493 30.20 -31.40 33.17
C VAL A 493 29.07 -30.42 32.85
N THR A 494 28.74 -29.50 33.77
CA THR A 494 27.72 -28.46 33.51
C THR A 494 28.20 -27.50 32.43
N THR A 495 29.45 -27.03 32.47
CA THR A 495 30.02 -26.13 31.45
C THR A 495 30.18 -26.81 30.08
N ALA A 496 30.55 -28.09 30.06
CA ALA A 496 30.60 -28.89 28.81
C ALA A 496 29.21 -29.18 28.24
N LYS A 497 28.20 -29.36 29.11
CA LYS A 497 26.81 -29.58 28.69
C LYS A 497 26.18 -28.31 28.13
N GLU A 498 26.49 -27.14 28.70
CA GLU A 498 26.06 -25.84 28.17
C GLU A 498 26.70 -25.53 26.81
N ALA A 499 27.95 -25.91 26.56
CA ALA A 499 28.63 -25.74 25.28
C ALA A 499 28.06 -26.63 24.16
N VAL A 500 27.44 -27.77 24.51
CA VAL A 500 26.82 -28.70 23.54
C VAL A 500 25.41 -28.27 23.14
N GLU A 501 24.74 -27.40 23.91
CA GLU A 501 23.35 -26.95 23.66
C GLU A 501 23.27 -25.58 23.01
N ALA A 502 24.37 -24.92 22.65
CA ALA A 502 24.35 -23.61 22.03
C ALA A 502 23.72 -23.65 20.60
N LEU A 503 22.82 -22.72 20.31
CA LEU A 503 22.19 -22.61 19.00
C LEU A 503 23.22 -22.26 17.91
N PRO A 504 23.17 -22.90 16.72
CA PRO A 504 24.12 -22.64 15.64
C PRO A 504 23.93 -21.20 15.11
N VAL A 505 25.04 -20.52 14.85
CA VAL A 505 25.09 -19.16 14.29
C VAL A 505 25.81 -19.21 12.94
N PRO A 506 25.20 -18.65 11.84
CA PRO A 506 25.87 -18.53 10.55
C PRO A 506 27.18 -17.74 10.66
N GLY A 507 28.24 -18.21 9.96
CA GLY A 507 29.57 -17.63 10.05
C GLY A 507 29.61 -16.11 9.87
N PHE A 508 28.95 -15.61 8.84
CA PHE A 508 28.94 -14.16 8.54
C PHE A 508 28.31 -13.30 9.66
N ILE A 509 27.33 -13.83 10.40
CA ILE A 509 26.72 -13.12 11.56
C ILE A 509 27.69 -13.12 12.71
N TYR A 510 28.30 -14.28 12.99
CA TYR A 510 29.27 -14.43 14.06
C TYR A 510 30.51 -13.54 13.83
N ASP A 511 31.06 -13.52 12.62
CA ASP A 511 32.22 -12.70 12.25
C ASP A 511 31.90 -11.20 12.37
N THR A 512 30.73 -10.78 11.94
CA THR A 512 30.25 -9.38 12.08
C THR A 512 30.11 -9.01 13.56
N THR A 513 29.56 -9.92 14.37
CA THR A 513 29.40 -9.70 15.82
C THR A 513 30.75 -9.61 16.51
N ASN A 514 31.69 -10.48 16.19
CA ASN A 514 33.05 -10.44 16.73
C ASN A 514 33.77 -9.15 16.34
N TRP A 515 33.68 -8.74 15.07
CA TRP A 515 34.26 -7.46 14.65
C TRP A 515 33.70 -6.26 15.45
N PHE A 516 32.40 -6.26 15.73
CA PHE A 516 31.79 -5.23 16.57
C PHE A 516 32.24 -5.32 18.03
N MET A 517 32.36 -6.53 18.59
CA MET A 517 32.87 -6.76 19.96
C MET A 517 34.32 -6.33 20.09
N ASP A 518 35.16 -6.65 19.10
CA ASP A 518 36.57 -6.24 19.08
C ASP A 518 36.72 -4.73 19.08
N LEU A 519 35.85 -4.04 18.33
CA LEU A 519 35.85 -2.58 18.26
C LEU A 519 35.43 -1.91 19.57
N MET A 520 34.48 -2.50 20.31
CA MET A 520 33.81 -1.83 21.43
C MET A 520 34.24 -2.35 22.81
N PHE A 521 34.51 -3.64 22.94
CA PHE A 521 34.58 -4.29 24.24
C PHE A 521 35.97 -4.85 24.62
N TYR A 522 36.90 -4.96 23.69
CA TYR A 522 38.24 -5.46 23.96
C TYR A 522 39.31 -4.41 23.73
N ASN A 523 40.32 -4.41 24.61
CA ASN A 523 41.56 -3.70 24.43
C ASN A 523 42.51 -4.52 23.56
N PRO A 524 43.60 -3.94 23.00
CA PRO A 524 44.60 -4.68 22.22
C PRO A 524 45.29 -5.80 22.97
N ASP A 525 45.29 -5.76 24.29
CA ASP A 525 45.86 -6.79 25.20
C ASP A 525 44.86 -7.91 25.55
N GLY A 526 43.65 -7.89 24.98
CA GLY A 526 42.59 -8.85 25.23
C GLY A 526 41.80 -8.62 26.52
N THR A 527 42.09 -7.56 27.27
CA THR A 527 41.28 -7.16 28.44
C THR A 527 39.99 -6.43 28.02
N TYR A 528 39.03 -6.41 28.93
CA TYR A 528 37.75 -5.70 28.65
C TYR A 528 37.91 -4.20 28.81
N THR A 529 37.24 -3.46 27.89
CA THR A 529 37.14 -1.99 28.00
C THR A 529 36.16 -1.57 29.09
N PHE A 530 36.25 -0.30 29.50
CA PHE A 530 35.25 0.30 30.38
C PHE A 530 33.80 0.17 29.85
N LEU A 531 33.61 0.24 28.51
CA LEU A 531 32.30 0.07 27.88
C LEU A 531 31.70 -1.32 28.11
N ALA A 532 32.52 -2.37 28.23
CA ALA A 532 32.04 -3.72 28.49
C ALA A 532 31.28 -3.84 29.81
N LYS A 533 31.76 -3.18 30.88
CA LYS A 533 31.06 -3.12 32.18
C LYS A 533 29.73 -2.42 32.11
N TRP A 534 29.69 -1.25 31.47
CA TRP A 534 28.45 -0.49 31.30
C TRP A 534 27.47 -1.21 30.41
N PHE A 535 27.91 -1.86 29.36
CA PHE A 535 27.08 -2.67 28.49
C PHE A 535 26.45 -3.85 29.26
N GLN A 536 27.24 -4.58 30.05
CA GLN A 536 26.73 -5.66 30.89
C GLN A 536 25.67 -5.18 31.88
N LEU A 537 25.92 -4.08 32.59
CA LEU A 537 24.96 -3.50 33.52
C LEU A 537 23.69 -3.01 32.78
N GLY A 538 23.87 -2.32 31.66
CA GLY A 538 22.77 -1.85 30.84
C GLY A 538 21.89 -2.99 30.30
N MET A 539 22.50 -4.10 29.88
CA MET A 539 21.80 -5.29 29.43
C MET A 539 20.96 -5.92 30.53
N VAL A 540 21.53 -6.10 31.72
CA VAL A 540 20.82 -6.65 32.91
C VAL A 540 19.67 -5.72 33.35
N CYS A 541 19.91 -4.42 33.35
CA CYS A 541 18.83 -3.45 33.61
C CYS A 541 17.71 -3.53 32.56
N ALA A 542 18.06 -3.70 31.28
CA ALA A 542 17.10 -3.85 30.20
C ALA A 542 16.25 -5.13 30.33
N GLU A 543 16.85 -6.25 30.71
CA GLU A 543 16.13 -7.50 31.00
C GLU A 543 15.07 -7.28 32.09
N ILE A 544 15.43 -6.62 33.18
CA ILE A 544 14.51 -6.34 34.29
C ILE A 544 13.42 -5.36 33.85
N VAL A 545 13.79 -4.26 33.23
CA VAL A 545 12.84 -3.21 32.82
C VAL A 545 11.83 -3.73 31.81
N PHE A 546 12.30 -4.37 30.73
CA PHE A 546 11.39 -4.91 29.71
C PHE A 546 10.58 -6.09 30.26
N GLY A 547 11.14 -6.90 31.15
CA GLY A 547 10.42 -7.94 31.85
C GLY A 547 9.26 -7.36 32.69
N ILE A 548 9.50 -6.32 33.47
CA ILE A 548 8.46 -5.63 34.24
C ILE A 548 7.41 -5.00 33.31
N MET A 549 7.83 -4.35 32.22
CA MET A 549 6.92 -3.78 31.23
C MET A 549 5.99 -4.84 30.62
N LEU A 550 6.50 -6.04 30.35
CA LEU A 550 5.68 -7.16 29.90
C LEU A 550 4.70 -7.63 30.98
N ILE A 551 5.13 -7.78 32.23
CA ILE A 551 4.26 -8.20 33.34
C ILE A 551 3.09 -7.24 33.49
N VAL A 552 3.35 -5.94 33.62
CA VAL A 552 2.31 -4.93 33.82
C VAL A 552 1.56 -4.57 32.53
N GLY A 553 2.01 -5.05 31.37
CA GLY A 553 1.43 -4.75 30.06
C GLY A 553 1.57 -3.29 29.65
N LEU A 554 2.73 -2.68 29.90
CA LEU A 554 3.06 -1.33 29.50
C LEU A 554 3.99 -1.34 28.29
N PHE A 555 3.59 -0.68 27.19
CA PHE A 555 4.31 -0.70 25.91
C PHE A 555 4.70 -2.13 25.49
N SER A 556 3.77 -3.05 25.67
CA SER A 556 4.01 -4.49 25.49
C SER A 556 4.60 -4.86 24.14
N ALA A 557 4.18 -4.18 23.05
CA ALA A 557 4.76 -4.39 21.72
C ALA A 557 6.24 -3.96 21.65
N ILE A 558 6.57 -2.80 22.23
CA ILE A 558 7.97 -2.29 22.27
C ILE A 558 8.83 -3.21 23.13
N ALA A 559 8.36 -3.58 24.32
CA ALA A 559 9.06 -4.49 25.21
C ALA A 559 9.31 -5.86 24.54
N SER A 560 8.31 -6.41 23.84
CA SER A 560 8.47 -7.67 23.08
C SER A 560 9.52 -7.55 21.98
N ILE A 561 9.51 -6.47 21.19
CA ILE A 561 10.52 -6.24 20.15
C ILE A 561 11.92 -6.09 20.76
N ALA A 562 12.03 -5.35 21.88
CA ALA A 562 13.30 -5.18 22.58
C ALA A 562 13.85 -6.52 23.11
N THR A 563 12.99 -7.37 23.71
CA THR A 563 13.38 -8.70 24.17
C THR A 563 13.80 -9.63 23.03
N ILE A 564 13.18 -9.54 21.85
CA ILE A 564 13.66 -10.24 20.65
C ILE A 564 15.05 -9.72 20.26
N GLY A 565 15.28 -8.41 20.27
CA GLY A 565 16.58 -7.82 19.98
C GLY A 565 17.68 -8.33 20.94
N MET A 566 17.38 -8.39 22.24
CA MET A 566 18.29 -8.97 23.26
C MET A 566 18.56 -10.45 22.98
N ALA A 567 17.54 -11.24 22.67
CA ALA A 567 17.69 -12.64 22.33
C ALA A 567 18.56 -12.86 21.08
N VAL A 568 18.37 -12.05 20.04
CA VAL A 568 19.21 -12.10 18.82
C VAL A 568 20.65 -11.73 19.13
N MET A 569 20.89 -10.76 20.00
CA MET A 569 22.22 -10.37 20.41
C MET A 569 22.93 -11.50 21.18
N ILE A 570 22.25 -12.12 22.15
CA ILE A 570 22.77 -13.29 22.90
C ILE A 570 23.03 -14.46 21.93
N TRP A 571 22.15 -14.66 20.94
CA TRP A 571 22.35 -15.71 19.93
C TRP A 571 23.56 -15.44 19.05
N SER A 572 23.76 -14.21 18.60
CA SER A 572 24.83 -13.84 17.68
C SER A 572 26.22 -14.05 18.29
N THR A 573 26.33 -14.07 19.63
CA THR A 573 27.58 -14.38 20.39
C THR A 573 27.76 -15.86 20.70
N LYS A 574 26.88 -16.76 20.19
CA LYS A 574 26.85 -18.20 20.53
C LYS A 574 26.60 -18.53 22.01
N MET A 575 25.98 -17.59 22.74
CA MET A 575 25.65 -17.78 24.16
C MET A 575 24.18 -18.22 24.38
N ALA A 576 23.39 -18.31 23.32
CA ALA A 576 21.98 -18.69 23.40
C ALA A 576 21.83 -20.22 23.45
N SER A 577 21.10 -20.71 24.45
CA SER A 577 20.63 -22.11 24.52
C SER A 577 19.32 -22.29 23.71
N THR A 578 18.92 -23.55 23.53
CA THR A 578 17.64 -23.90 22.87
C THR A 578 16.41 -23.29 23.56
N GLU A 579 16.50 -22.98 24.85
CA GLU A 579 15.43 -22.29 25.60
C GLU A 579 15.11 -20.90 25.03
N MET A 580 16.08 -20.21 24.42
CA MET A 580 15.88 -18.90 23.83
C MET A 580 14.80 -18.91 22.72
N LEU A 581 14.59 -20.05 22.06
CA LEU A 581 13.59 -20.17 20.98
C LEU A 581 12.17 -19.91 21.47
N TRP A 582 11.81 -20.38 22.66
CA TRP A 582 10.46 -20.11 23.19
C TRP A 582 10.32 -18.67 23.68
N TYR A 583 11.40 -18.03 24.21
CA TYR A 583 11.40 -16.61 24.55
C TYR A 583 11.06 -15.76 23.30
N VAL A 584 11.74 -16.04 22.18
CA VAL A 584 11.49 -15.34 20.91
C VAL A 584 10.07 -15.62 20.41
N ALA A 585 9.62 -16.87 20.43
CA ALA A 585 8.26 -17.23 19.98
C ALA A 585 7.18 -16.54 20.85
N ALA A 586 7.36 -16.53 22.18
CA ALA A 586 6.45 -15.86 23.10
C ALA A 586 6.46 -14.33 22.90
N ALA A 587 7.62 -13.73 22.68
CA ALA A 587 7.74 -12.31 22.41
C ALA A 587 7.05 -11.92 21.10
N ILE A 588 7.23 -12.69 20.01
CA ILE A 588 6.53 -12.50 18.73
C ILE A 588 5.02 -12.54 18.94
N ALA A 589 4.49 -13.52 19.70
CA ALA A 589 3.07 -13.61 19.99
C ALA A 589 2.56 -12.38 20.76
N CYS A 590 3.37 -11.81 21.65
CA CYS A 590 2.99 -10.64 22.47
C CYS A 590 3.05 -9.30 21.74
N ILE A 591 3.70 -9.18 20.55
CA ILE A 591 3.74 -7.95 19.75
C ILE A 591 2.33 -7.46 19.37
N GLY A 592 1.38 -8.37 19.16
CA GLY A 592 0.01 -8.10 18.71
C GLY A 592 -0.87 -7.29 19.67
N GLY A 593 -0.30 -6.58 20.66
CA GLY A 593 -1.04 -5.70 21.56
C GLY A 593 -1.62 -6.42 22.79
N SER A 594 -0.92 -7.45 23.29
CA SER A 594 -1.30 -8.17 24.50
C SER A 594 -1.45 -7.29 25.75
N GLY A 595 -0.79 -6.12 25.80
CA GLY A 595 -0.82 -5.17 26.91
C GLY A 595 -2.14 -4.37 27.04
N SER A 596 -2.96 -4.36 26.01
CA SER A 596 -4.30 -3.75 26.08
C SER A 596 -5.32 -4.62 26.83
N VAL A 597 -5.00 -5.90 27.08
CA VAL A 597 -5.84 -6.81 27.85
C VAL A 597 -5.20 -7.06 29.21
N PHE A 598 -5.89 -6.70 30.29
CA PHE A 598 -5.36 -6.75 31.66
C PHE A 598 -3.96 -6.11 31.79
N GLY A 599 -3.74 -4.97 31.12
CA GLY A 599 -2.47 -4.25 31.19
C GLY A 599 -2.61 -2.75 31.07
N LEU A 600 -1.53 -2.03 31.36
CA LEU A 600 -1.50 -0.56 31.39
C LEU A 600 -1.62 0.05 29.99
N ASP A 601 -1.33 -0.67 28.92
CA ASP A 601 -1.50 -0.18 27.55
C ASP A 601 -2.94 0.26 27.26
N TYR A 602 -3.92 -0.36 27.92
CA TYR A 602 -5.32 0.02 27.80
C TYR A 602 -5.58 1.48 28.17
N TYR A 603 -4.87 2.01 29.15
CA TYR A 603 -5.02 3.40 29.63
C TYR A 603 -3.98 4.35 29.02
N VAL A 604 -2.74 3.89 28.93
CA VAL A 604 -1.59 4.73 28.55
C VAL A 604 -1.58 5.03 27.05
N LEU A 605 -1.86 4.06 26.17
CA LEU A 605 -1.82 4.28 24.73
C LEU A 605 -2.87 5.28 24.25
N PRO A 606 -4.15 5.23 24.67
CA PRO A 606 -5.13 6.24 24.30
C PRO A 606 -4.77 7.64 24.83
N TRP A 607 -4.24 7.72 26.07
CA TRP A 607 -3.77 8.98 26.64
C TRP A 607 -2.60 9.56 25.85
N LEU A 608 -1.60 8.76 25.50
CA LEU A 608 -0.48 9.17 24.63
C LEU A 608 -0.95 9.60 23.25
N LYS A 609 -1.85 8.83 22.61
CA LYS A 609 -2.43 9.18 21.29
C LYS A 609 -3.10 10.57 21.34
N LYS A 610 -3.83 10.89 22.43
CA LYS A 610 -4.45 12.20 22.62
C LYS A 610 -3.42 13.32 22.74
N HIS A 611 -2.30 13.09 23.44
CA HIS A 611 -1.24 14.09 23.61
C HIS A 611 -0.35 14.20 22.38
N TRP A 612 -0.07 13.09 21.68
CA TRP A 612 0.67 13.03 20.43
C TRP A 612 0.07 13.96 19.37
N LYS A 613 -1.26 13.91 19.23
CA LYS A 613 -2.00 14.80 18.33
C LYS A 613 -1.88 16.31 18.65
N LYS A 614 -1.47 16.67 19.87
CA LYS A 614 -1.29 18.07 20.30
C LYS A 614 0.09 18.64 19.94
N ILE A 615 1.08 17.80 19.67
CA ILE A 615 2.45 18.23 19.34
C ILE A 615 2.43 18.99 18.01
N PRO A 616 2.96 20.24 17.94
CA PRO A 616 2.88 21.06 16.72
C PRO A 616 3.50 20.40 15.49
N LEU A 617 4.64 19.72 15.66
CA LEU A 617 5.31 18.98 14.59
C LEU A 617 4.45 17.83 14.06
N VAL A 618 3.87 17.03 14.96
CA VAL A 618 3.01 15.90 14.64
C VAL A 618 1.74 16.37 13.91
N ARG A 619 1.14 17.46 14.41
CA ARG A 619 -0.03 18.06 13.79
C ARG A 619 0.27 18.66 12.42
N ARG A 620 1.40 19.34 12.28
CA ARG A 620 1.85 19.92 11.01
C ARG A 620 2.11 18.86 9.93
N TRP A 621 2.66 17.69 10.32
CA TRP A 621 3.03 16.62 9.39
C TRP A 621 1.99 15.49 9.34
N TYR A 622 0.85 15.63 10.02
CA TYR A 622 -0.19 14.59 10.12
C TYR A 622 0.38 13.20 10.47
N LEU A 623 1.30 13.15 11.44
CA LEU A 623 1.92 11.90 11.89
C LEU A 623 1.02 11.14 12.88
N TYR A 624 -0.26 11.00 12.56
CA TYR A 624 -1.23 10.27 13.35
C TYR A 624 -2.33 9.69 12.46
N THR A 625 -2.97 8.65 12.98
CA THR A 625 -4.19 8.08 12.39
C THR A 625 -5.40 8.70 13.07
N ASP A 626 -6.41 9.06 12.31
CA ASP A 626 -7.67 9.58 12.84
C ASP A 626 -8.47 8.49 13.56
#